data_ccf00999e1b0303a50a0c2353ef7f602
#
_entry.id   ccf00999e1b0303a50a0c2353ef7f602
#
_cell.length_a   1.000
_cell.length_b   1.000
_cell.length_c   1.000
_cell.angle_alpha   90.00
_cell.angle_beta   90.00
_cell.angle_gamma   90.00
#
_symmetry.space_group_name_H-M   'P 1'
#
loop_
_entity.id
_entity.type
_entity.pdbx_description
1 polymer ?
#
loop_
_entity_poly.entity_id
_entity_poly.type
_entity_poly.pdbx_seq_one_letter_code
_entity_poly.pdbx_strand_id
1 'polypeptide(L)'
;MFRFSAAIFALCLCPSALPAVIAPGNSDSVIISVRDQKLMLLQNGAKVATYPVSTSMFGLGDFLGHMTTPLGYFAVAQKIGDHAPIGAVFHNRRFTGEILAPNAPGRDPVITRIIWLRGLEAQNAHAFGRCIYIHGTPQEKTIGRPASYGCIRMKSSDIAAVYNQLPLGSIVQIVQNGLPKVPKARPIPPSDTLMAELEKTKGQDQLGAKSASPSLTVEQMRVAGALAAQRQKQTSTRGSSARPKDNTTPVLNNGETIAQGKNPRA
;
A
#
# COMPACT_ATOMS: atom_id res chain seq x y z
N MET A 1 -4.54 7.35 -72.25
CA MET A 1 -3.59 7.94 -71.25
C MET A 1 -4.15 7.76 -69.89
N PHE A 2 -3.77 6.70 -69.14
CA PHE A 2 -4.23 6.42 -67.79
C PHE A 2 -3.10 6.81 -66.86
N ARG A 3 -3.38 7.74 -65.93
CA ARG A 3 -2.46 8.17 -64.86
C ARG A 3 -2.74 7.34 -63.60
N PHE A 4 -1.82 6.45 -63.25
CA PHE A 4 -1.84 5.77 -61.94
C PHE A 4 -1.28 6.72 -60.87
N SER A 5 -2.12 7.04 -59.88
CA SER A 5 -1.73 7.80 -58.71
C SER A 5 -1.37 6.79 -57.63
N ALA A 6 -0.08 6.75 -57.26
CA ALA A 6 0.43 5.90 -56.15
C ALA A 6 0.15 6.58 -54.83
N ALA A 7 -0.72 6.01 -54.02
CA ALA A 7 -0.95 6.42 -52.66
C ALA A 7 0.10 5.77 -51.77
N ILE A 8 0.97 6.59 -51.19
CA ILE A 8 1.96 6.17 -50.17
C ILE A 8 1.24 6.05 -48.81
N PHE A 9 1.05 4.83 -48.35
CA PHE A 9 0.60 4.55 -46.98
C PHE A 9 1.78 4.74 -46.02
N ALA A 10 1.79 5.82 -45.25
CA ALA A 10 2.71 6.02 -44.16
C ALA A 10 2.31 5.13 -42.98
N LEU A 11 3.07 4.06 -42.76
CA LEU A 11 2.89 3.17 -41.62
C LEU A 11 3.41 3.89 -40.36
N CYS A 12 2.48 4.39 -39.53
CA CYS A 12 2.79 5.04 -38.24
C CYS A 12 3.18 3.93 -37.25
N LEU A 13 4.48 3.72 -37.06
CA LEU A 13 5.04 2.88 -35.97
C LEU A 13 4.82 3.58 -34.64
N CYS A 14 3.74 3.22 -33.94
CA CYS A 14 3.61 3.55 -32.50
C CYS A 14 4.68 2.80 -31.72
N PRO A 15 5.55 3.48 -30.95
CA PRO A 15 6.44 2.79 -30.04
C PRO A 15 5.60 2.12 -28.96
N SER A 16 5.62 0.79 -28.91
CA SER A 16 5.06 0.01 -27.81
C SER A 16 5.80 0.38 -26.53
N ALA A 17 5.15 1.14 -25.66
CA ALA A 17 5.64 1.39 -24.32
C ALA A 17 5.73 0.03 -23.60
N LEU A 18 6.96 -0.44 -23.39
CA LEU A 18 7.22 -1.58 -22.51
C LEU A 18 6.69 -1.25 -21.10
N PRO A 19 5.97 -2.17 -20.44
CA PRO A 19 5.58 -1.95 -19.06
C PRO A 19 6.84 -1.71 -18.25
N ALA A 20 6.87 -0.60 -17.51
CA ALA A 20 7.95 -0.30 -16.57
C ALA A 20 8.07 -1.48 -15.60
N VAL A 21 9.15 -2.23 -15.70
CA VAL A 21 9.54 -3.22 -14.69
C VAL A 21 9.75 -2.41 -13.40
N ILE A 22 8.79 -2.53 -12.48
CA ILE A 22 8.96 -2.01 -11.12
C ILE A 22 10.17 -2.74 -10.55
N ALA A 23 11.29 -2.03 -10.45
CA ALA A 23 12.46 -2.53 -9.75
C ALA A 23 12.04 -2.96 -8.33
N PRO A 24 12.55 -4.06 -7.78
CA PRO A 24 12.27 -4.47 -6.42
C PRO A 24 12.95 -3.47 -5.46
N GLY A 25 12.33 -2.31 -5.26
CA GLY A 25 12.61 -1.47 -4.11
C GLY A 25 12.11 -2.22 -2.87
N ASN A 26 12.83 -2.09 -1.75
CA ASN A 26 12.48 -2.57 -0.41
C ASN A 26 10.98 -2.60 -0.19
N SER A 27 10.30 -3.69 -0.52
CA SER A 27 8.85 -3.75 -0.43
C SER A 27 8.46 -4.74 0.65
N ASP A 28 8.02 -4.19 1.77
CA ASP A 28 7.26 -4.95 2.72
C ASP A 28 6.00 -5.47 2.03
N SER A 29 5.73 -6.74 2.15
CA SER A 29 4.63 -7.40 1.48
C SER A 29 3.99 -8.45 2.37
N VAL A 30 2.79 -8.89 2.00
CA VAL A 30 2.02 -9.85 2.77
C VAL A 30 1.53 -10.96 1.85
N ILE A 31 1.63 -12.21 2.31
CA ILE A 31 0.96 -13.35 1.69
C ILE A 31 -0.06 -13.91 2.68
N ILE A 32 -1.32 -14.05 2.23
CA ILE A 32 -2.42 -14.58 3.03
C ILE A 32 -2.83 -15.92 2.41
N SER A 33 -2.73 -16.99 3.19
CA SER A 33 -3.21 -18.32 2.80
C SER A 33 -4.62 -18.55 3.33
N VAL A 34 -5.56 -18.78 2.43
CA VAL A 34 -6.92 -19.17 2.82
C VAL A 34 -6.93 -20.57 3.42
N ARG A 35 -6.17 -21.52 2.85
CA ARG A 35 -6.10 -22.87 3.39
C ARG A 35 -5.54 -22.91 4.82
N ASP A 36 -4.45 -22.18 5.07
CA ASP A 36 -3.78 -22.21 6.38
C ASP A 36 -4.39 -21.23 7.38
N GLN A 37 -5.29 -20.32 6.94
CA GLN A 37 -5.85 -19.20 7.71
C GLN A 37 -4.75 -18.40 8.42
N LYS A 38 -3.71 -18.06 7.63
CA LYS A 38 -2.53 -17.35 8.11
C LYS A 38 -2.12 -16.24 7.15
N LEU A 39 -1.62 -15.16 7.72
CA LEU A 39 -0.97 -14.04 7.07
C LEU A 39 0.52 -14.13 7.37
N MET A 40 1.36 -14.11 6.34
CA MET A 40 2.82 -14.03 6.44
C MET A 40 3.29 -12.65 6.02
N LEU A 41 3.98 -11.96 6.91
CA LEU A 41 4.62 -10.67 6.65
C LEU A 41 6.04 -10.90 6.15
N LEU A 42 6.37 -10.23 5.06
CA LEU A 42 7.67 -10.28 4.41
C LEU A 42 8.31 -8.88 4.42
N GLN A 43 9.59 -8.84 4.70
CA GLN A 43 10.46 -7.68 4.49
C GLN A 43 11.63 -8.09 3.59
N ASN A 44 11.83 -7.37 2.51
CA ASN A 44 12.87 -7.69 1.52
C ASN A 44 12.82 -9.16 1.04
N GLY A 45 11.62 -9.71 0.88
CA GLY A 45 11.40 -11.10 0.47
C GLY A 45 11.66 -12.16 1.55
N ALA A 46 12.08 -11.77 2.75
CA ALA A 46 12.29 -12.68 3.87
C ALA A 46 11.13 -12.62 4.87
N LYS A 47 10.77 -13.79 5.43
CA LYS A 47 9.71 -13.89 6.42
C LYS A 47 10.11 -13.25 7.75
N VAL A 48 9.34 -12.24 8.17
CA VAL A 48 9.47 -11.57 9.47
C VAL A 48 8.55 -12.22 10.50
N ALA A 49 7.26 -12.37 10.17
CA ALA A 49 6.26 -12.87 11.10
C ALA A 49 5.16 -13.66 10.38
N THR A 50 4.39 -14.39 11.16
CA THR A 50 3.18 -15.08 10.68
C THR A 50 2.09 -14.90 11.75
N TYR A 51 0.89 -14.50 11.31
CA TYR A 51 -0.25 -14.24 12.15
C TYR A 51 -1.44 -15.10 11.74
N PRO A 52 -2.25 -15.61 12.66
CA PRO A 52 -3.52 -16.25 12.31
C PRO A 52 -4.51 -15.19 11.82
N VAL A 53 -5.33 -15.57 10.83
CA VAL A 53 -6.38 -14.71 10.28
C VAL A 53 -7.70 -15.48 10.18
N SER A 54 -8.76 -14.78 9.77
CA SER A 54 -10.04 -15.38 9.41
C SER A 54 -10.50 -14.79 8.08
N THR A 55 -10.67 -15.63 7.07
CA THR A 55 -11.25 -15.28 5.77
C THR A 55 -12.74 -15.61 5.71
N SER A 56 -13.40 -15.40 4.57
CA SER A 56 -14.82 -15.62 4.41
C SER A 56 -15.25 -17.08 4.68
N MET A 57 -16.35 -17.21 5.41
CA MET A 57 -17.07 -18.49 5.56
C MET A 57 -17.92 -18.84 4.33
N PHE A 58 -18.13 -17.89 3.41
CA PHE A 58 -18.94 -18.05 2.20
C PHE A 58 -18.11 -18.39 0.95
N GLY A 59 -16.80 -18.67 1.13
CA GLY A 59 -15.91 -19.07 0.06
C GLY A 59 -15.14 -17.91 -0.59
N LEU A 60 -14.74 -18.12 -1.85
CA LEU A 60 -13.79 -17.28 -2.59
C LEU A 60 -14.46 -16.62 -3.78
N GLY A 61 -13.99 -15.43 -4.17
CA GLY A 61 -14.45 -14.70 -5.35
C GLY A 61 -14.59 -13.19 -5.12
N ASP A 62 -14.83 -12.45 -6.21
CA ASP A 62 -14.94 -10.98 -6.20
C ASP A 62 -16.25 -10.48 -6.83
N PHE A 63 -17.34 -11.25 -6.75
CA PHE A 63 -18.63 -10.82 -7.26
C PHE A 63 -19.31 -9.80 -6.36
N LEU A 64 -19.92 -8.78 -6.95
CA LEU A 64 -20.70 -7.77 -6.23
C LEU A 64 -21.88 -8.42 -5.49
N GLY A 65 -22.14 -7.98 -4.26
CA GLY A 65 -23.21 -8.55 -3.41
C GLY A 65 -22.85 -9.87 -2.73
N HIS A 66 -21.74 -10.50 -3.08
CA HIS A 66 -21.28 -11.73 -2.44
C HIS A 66 -20.33 -11.45 -1.28
N MET A 67 -20.44 -12.23 -0.22
CA MET A 67 -19.63 -12.10 0.99
C MET A 67 -18.37 -12.99 0.93
N THR A 68 -17.76 -13.11 -0.22
CA THR A 68 -16.59 -13.98 -0.50
C THR A 68 -15.28 -13.22 -0.39
N THR A 69 -14.20 -13.90 -0.05
CA THR A 69 -12.84 -13.34 -0.06
C THR A 69 -12.25 -13.44 -1.47
N PRO A 70 -11.83 -12.34 -2.10
CA PRO A 70 -11.19 -12.39 -3.41
C PRO A 70 -9.75 -12.89 -3.31
N LEU A 71 -9.27 -13.54 -4.40
CA LEU A 71 -7.90 -14.04 -4.54
C LEU A 71 -7.07 -13.11 -5.43
N GLY A 72 -5.75 -13.33 -5.44
CA GLY A 72 -4.80 -12.66 -6.33
C GLY A 72 -3.97 -11.57 -5.65
N TYR A 73 -3.52 -10.60 -6.44
CA TYR A 73 -2.68 -9.50 -5.99
C TYR A 73 -3.48 -8.23 -5.73
N PHE A 74 -3.12 -7.56 -4.64
CA PHE A 74 -3.72 -6.30 -4.20
C PHE A 74 -2.63 -5.31 -3.82
N ALA A 75 -2.96 -4.03 -3.87
CA ALA A 75 -2.19 -2.97 -3.23
C ALA A 75 -2.90 -2.48 -1.97
N VAL A 76 -2.13 -2.11 -0.95
CA VAL A 76 -2.63 -1.33 0.19
C VAL A 76 -3.00 0.06 -0.31
N ALA A 77 -4.29 0.30 -0.51
CA ALA A 77 -4.79 1.56 -1.08
C ALA A 77 -4.99 2.64 -0.04
N GLN A 78 -5.45 2.27 1.15
CA GLN A 78 -5.64 3.18 2.28
C GLN A 78 -5.37 2.48 3.61
N LYS A 79 -4.96 3.26 4.59
CA LYS A 79 -4.77 2.86 5.98
C LYS A 79 -5.58 3.80 6.86
N ILE A 80 -6.38 3.26 7.77
CA ILE A 80 -7.30 4.04 8.62
C ILE A 80 -7.17 3.56 10.06
N GLY A 81 -7.12 4.50 10.99
CA GLY A 81 -6.99 4.25 12.41
C GLY A 81 -5.61 4.58 12.97
N ASP A 82 -4.83 5.46 12.31
CA ASP A 82 -3.60 6.00 12.89
C ASP A 82 -3.91 6.56 14.29
N HIS A 83 -3.08 6.18 15.25
CA HIS A 83 -3.20 6.58 16.67
C HIS A 83 -4.53 6.21 17.35
N ALA A 84 -5.47 5.53 16.69
CA ALA A 84 -6.67 5.05 17.36
C ALA A 84 -6.31 3.99 18.43
N PRO A 85 -7.02 3.97 19.57
CA PRO A 85 -6.78 2.96 20.60
C PRO A 85 -7.08 1.54 20.08
N ILE A 86 -6.45 0.53 20.68
CA ILE A 86 -6.78 -0.87 20.42
C ILE A 86 -8.25 -1.11 20.78
N GLY A 87 -8.98 -1.78 19.92
CA GLY A 87 -10.43 -2.00 20.10
C GLY A 87 -11.31 -0.86 19.60
N ALA A 88 -10.76 0.25 19.10
CA ALA A 88 -11.53 1.35 18.50
C ALA A 88 -12.49 0.83 17.42
N VAL A 89 -13.77 1.12 17.54
CA VAL A 89 -14.82 0.68 16.61
C VAL A 89 -14.92 1.67 15.44
N PHE A 90 -14.96 1.14 14.23
CA PHE A 90 -15.14 1.94 13.01
C PHE A 90 -16.49 1.64 12.35
N HIS A 91 -17.23 2.70 12.05
CA HIS A 91 -18.42 2.66 11.20
C HIS A 91 -18.19 3.58 9.99
N ASN A 92 -18.43 3.10 8.78
CA ASN A 92 -18.13 3.82 7.54
C ASN A 92 -16.70 4.42 7.54
N ARG A 93 -15.72 3.65 8.06
CA ARG A 93 -14.30 4.01 8.14
C ARG A 93 -13.98 5.20 9.05
N ARG A 94 -14.91 5.59 9.93
CA ARG A 94 -14.72 6.64 10.94
C ARG A 94 -14.78 6.02 12.33
N PHE A 95 -13.90 6.45 13.21
CA PHE A 95 -13.93 6.05 14.61
C PHE A 95 -15.24 6.56 15.26
N THR A 96 -15.94 5.68 15.95
CA THR A 96 -17.25 5.98 16.57
C THR A 96 -17.14 6.54 17.98
N GLY A 97 -15.95 6.50 18.58
CA GLY A 97 -15.73 6.78 20.01
C GLY A 97 -15.86 5.54 20.90
N GLU A 98 -16.43 4.44 20.39
CA GLU A 98 -16.58 3.19 21.13
C GLU A 98 -15.29 2.35 21.09
N ILE A 99 -14.98 1.65 22.17
CA ILE A 99 -13.84 0.72 22.28
C ILE A 99 -14.39 -0.62 22.75
N LEU A 100 -14.09 -1.70 22.04
CA LEU A 100 -14.45 -3.05 22.38
C LEU A 100 -13.24 -3.88 22.81
N ALA A 101 -13.39 -4.58 23.91
CA ALA A 101 -12.41 -5.56 24.35
C ALA A 101 -12.42 -6.82 23.45
N PRO A 102 -11.32 -7.59 23.40
CA PRO A 102 -11.31 -8.90 22.78
C PRO A 102 -12.41 -9.80 23.32
N ASN A 103 -13.11 -10.47 22.42
CA ASN A 103 -14.25 -11.36 22.70
C ASN A 103 -15.43 -10.69 23.41
N ALA A 104 -15.60 -9.38 23.29
CA ALA A 104 -16.80 -8.69 23.72
C ALA A 104 -18.04 -9.34 23.06
N PRO A 105 -19.11 -9.62 23.83
CA PRO A 105 -20.31 -10.26 23.29
C PRO A 105 -21.06 -9.33 22.33
N GLY A 106 -21.87 -9.92 21.45
CA GLY A 106 -22.75 -9.20 20.55
C GLY A 106 -22.21 -9.11 19.12
N ARG A 107 -22.22 -7.91 18.55
CA ARG A 107 -21.86 -7.64 17.14
C ARG A 107 -20.38 -7.79 16.83
N ASP A 108 -20.05 -7.94 15.55
CA ASP A 108 -18.68 -8.04 15.03
C ASP A 108 -18.32 -6.86 14.11
N PRO A 109 -18.13 -5.65 14.67
CA PRO A 109 -17.73 -4.49 13.88
C PRO A 109 -16.26 -4.57 13.48
N VAL A 110 -15.87 -3.74 12.51
CA VAL A 110 -14.48 -3.47 12.21
C VAL A 110 -13.86 -2.69 13.36
N ILE A 111 -12.75 -3.19 13.93
CA ILE A 111 -12.09 -2.54 15.06
C ILE A 111 -10.58 -2.36 14.85
N THR A 112 -9.97 -1.54 15.67
CA THR A 112 -8.52 -1.34 15.86
C THR A 112 -7.84 -0.63 14.71
N ARG A 113 -7.79 -1.20 13.51
CA ARG A 113 -7.14 -0.68 12.30
C ARG A 113 -7.84 -1.22 11.06
N ILE A 114 -7.75 -0.46 9.96
CA ILE A 114 -8.21 -0.87 8.64
C ILE A 114 -7.07 -0.70 7.64
N ILE A 115 -6.73 -1.78 6.95
CA ILE A 115 -5.90 -1.78 5.75
C ILE A 115 -6.84 -2.10 4.59
N TRP A 116 -7.10 -1.11 3.72
CA TRP A 116 -8.06 -1.24 2.62
C TRP A 116 -7.35 -1.67 1.36
N LEU A 117 -7.81 -2.76 0.77
CA LEU A 117 -7.18 -3.40 -0.38
C LEU A 117 -7.81 -2.96 -1.70
N ARG A 118 -6.97 -2.69 -2.70
CA ARG A 118 -7.36 -2.50 -4.09
C ARG A 118 -6.84 -3.67 -4.92
N GLY A 119 -7.72 -4.34 -5.65
CA GLY A 119 -7.34 -5.39 -6.59
C GLY A 119 -6.45 -4.84 -7.72
N LEU A 120 -5.48 -5.63 -8.13
CA LEU A 120 -4.54 -5.32 -9.22
C LEU A 120 -4.81 -6.16 -10.48
N GLU A 121 -5.78 -7.06 -10.42
CA GLU A 121 -6.11 -8.01 -11.49
C GLU A 121 -7.60 -7.94 -11.82
N ALA A 122 -7.99 -8.35 -13.03
CA ALA A 122 -9.41 -8.35 -13.44
C ALA A 122 -10.30 -9.19 -12.51
N GLN A 123 -9.77 -10.31 -11.99
CA GLN A 123 -10.48 -11.24 -11.09
C GLN A 123 -10.75 -10.69 -9.71
N ASN A 124 -10.15 -9.54 -9.31
CA ASN A 124 -10.33 -8.90 -8.00
C ASN A 124 -10.56 -7.37 -8.10
N ALA A 125 -10.97 -6.91 -9.28
CA ALA A 125 -11.16 -5.48 -9.57
C ALA A 125 -12.22 -4.80 -8.68
N HIS A 126 -13.21 -5.55 -8.17
CA HIS A 126 -14.27 -5.01 -7.33
C HIS A 126 -13.88 -4.90 -5.84
N ALA A 127 -12.76 -5.49 -5.42
CA ALA A 127 -12.36 -5.59 -4.02
C ALA A 127 -12.38 -4.24 -3.28
N PHE A 128 -11.90 -3.16 -3.92
CA PHE A 128 -11.92 -1.82 -3.32
C PHE A 128 -13.37 -1.32 -3.11
N GLY A 129 -14.22 -1.42 -4.12
CA GLY A 129 -15.63 -1.03 -4.03
C GLY A 129 -16.44 -1.90 -3.05
N ARG A 130 -16.08 -3.18 -2.93
CA ARG A 130 -16.66 -4.13 -1.98
C ARG A 130 -16.15 -3.93 -0.54
N CYS A 131 -15.27 -2.99 -0.30
CA CYS A 131 -14.68 -2.72 1.02
C CYS A 131 -13.94 -3.93 1.61
N ILE A 132 -13.11 -4.61 0.81
CA ILE A 132 -12.27 -5.69 1.29
C ILE A 132 -11.12 -5.11 2.12
N TYR A 133 -11.11 -5.43 3.41
CA TYR A 133 -10.16 -4.95 4.41
C TYR A 133 -9.35 -6.07 5.03
N ILE A 134 -8.16 -5.74 5.53
CA ILE A 134 -7.54 -6.44 6.65
C ILE A 134 -7.81 -5.59 7.89
N HIS A 135 -8.45 -6.15 8.93
CA HIS A 135 -8.89 -5.38 10.08
C HIS A 135 -8.97 -6.21 11.36
N GLY A 136 -9.06 -5.54 12.50
CA GLY A 136 -9.29 -6.18 13.79
C GLY A 136 -10.76 -6.60 13.98
N THR A 137 -10.98 -7.64 14.79
CA THR A 137 -12.31 -8.12 15.18
C THR A 137 -12.39 -8.30 16.71
N PRO A 138 -13.53 -7.99 17.35
CA PRO A 138 -13.73 -8.39 18.74
C PRO A 138 -13.91 -9.92 18.87
N GLN A 139 -14.31 -10.64 17.81
CA GLN A 139 -14.51 -12.09 17.83
C GLN A 139 -13.19 -12.87 17.66
N GLU A 140 -12.18 -12.60 18.49
CA GLU A 140 -10.84 -13.18 18.34
C GLU A 140 -10.82 -14.72 18.47
N LYS A 141 -11.80 -15.34 19.15
CA LYS A 141 -11.97 -16.80 19.22
C LYS A 141 -12.27 -17.46 17.88
N THR A 142 -12.69 -16.68 16.87
CA THR A 142 -12.96 -17.19 15.52
C THR A 142 -11.73 -17.13 14.59
N ILE A 143 -10.65 -16.49 15.00
CA ILE A 143 -9.41 -16.39 14.23
C ILE A 143 -8.77 -17.77 14.09
N GLY A 144 -8.24 -18.07 12.90
CA GLY A 144 -7.67 -19.37 12.54
C GLY A 144 -8.64 -20.28 11.78
N ARG A 145 -9.87 -19.83 11.54
CA ARG A 145 -10.88 -20.54 10.73
C ARG A 145 -11.67 -19.55 9.85
N PRO A 146 -12.27 -20.00 8.74
CA PRO A 146 -13.17 -19.18 7.94
C PRO A 146 -14.38 -18.76 8.76
N ALA A 147 -14.58 -17.46 8.96
CA ALA A 147 -15.69 -16.92 9.75
C ALA A 147 -16.05 -15.47 9.40
N SER A 148 -15.40 -14.84 8.41
CA SER A 148 -15.70 -13.48 7.99
C SER A 148 -16.79 -13.43 6.90
N TYR A 149 -17.17 -12.21 6.54
CA TYR A 149 -18.10 -11.88 5.46
C TYR A 149 -17.34 -11.28 4.23
N GLY A 150 -16.13 -11.74 3.98
CA GLY A 150 -15.30 -11.32 2.83
C GLY A 150 -13.98 -10.67 3.21
N CYS A 151 -13.93 -9.86 4.25
CA CYS A 151 -12.71 -9.25 4.76
C CYS A 151 -11.78 -10.27 5.42
N ILE A 152 -10.54 -9.88 5.65
CA ILE A 152 -9.54 -10.63 6.39
C ILE A 152 -9.50 -10.09 7.82
N ARG A 153 -9.95 -10.90 8.80
CA ARG A 153 -9.98 -10.52 10.21
C ARG A 153 -8.73 -10.99 10.93
N MET A 154 -8.28 -10.18 11.88
CA MET A 154 -7.12 -10.44 12.72
C MET A 154 -7.43 -10.12 14.18
N LYS A 155 -6.62 -10.64 15.11
CA LYS A 155 -6.63 -10.16 16.50
C LYS A 155 -6.21 -8.69 16.53
N SER A 156 -6.68 -7.95 17.50
CA SER A 156 -6.40 -6.52 17.64
C SER A 156 -4.91 -6.20 17.78
N SER A 157 -4.15 -6.99 18.54
CA SER A 157 -2.69 -6.86 18.66
C SER A 157 -1.99 -7.11 17.32
N ASP A 158 -2.44 -8.14 16.59
CA ASP A 158 -1.79 -8.59 15.37
C ASP A 158 -1.99 -7.60 14.23
N ILE A 159 -3.22 -7.09 14.06
CA ILE A 159 -3.49 -6.07 13.03
C ILE A 159 -2.75 -4.77 13.33
N ALA A 160 -2.61 -4.38 14.60
CA ALA A 160 -1.83 -3.20 14.97
C ALA A 160 -0.34 -3.35 14.59
N ALA A 161 0.25 -4.54 14.82
CA ALA A 161 1.62 -4.84 14.43
C ALA A 161 1.81 -4.83 12.91
N VAL A 162 0.92 -5.50 12.15
CA VAL A 162 0.96 -5.51 10.67
C VAL A 162 0.74 -4.12 10.09
N TYR A 163 -0.21 -3.37 10.63
CA TYR A 163 -0.51 -2.00 10.19
C TYR A 163 0.72 -1.10 10.26
N ASN A 164 1.48 -1.15 11.34
CA ASN A 164 2.65 -0.31 11.52
C ASN A 164 3.80 -0.65 10.55
N GLN A 165 3.88 -1.92 10.12
CA GLN A 165 4.95 -2.42 9.26
C GLN A 165 4.60 -2.42 7.77
N LEU A 166 3.33 -2.26 7.41
CA LEU A 166 2.88 -2.34 6.01
C LEU A 166 2.55 -0.94 5.47
N PRO A 167 3.42 -0.31 4.67
CA PRO A 167 3.18 1.01 4.11
C PRO A 167 2.10 1.00 3.01
N LEU A 168 1.62 2.19 2.64
CA LEU A 168 0.76 2.36 1.46
C LEU A 168 1.48 1.86 0.20
N GLY A 169 0.74 1.27 -0.71
CA GLY A 169 1.27 0.69 -1.94
C GLY A 169 1.89 -0.70 -1.79
N SER A 170 2.08 -1.20 -0.56
CA SER A 170 2.59 -2.56 -0.33
C SER A 170 1.72 -3.60 -1.03
N ILE A 171 2.36 -4.66 -1.52
CA ILE A 171 1.66 -5.77 -2.18
C ILE A 171 1.12 -6.75 -1.14
N VAL A 172 -0.15 -7.09 -1.31
CA VAL A 172 -0.83 -8.15 -0.56
C VAL A 172 -1.24 -9.23 -1.56
N GLN A 173 -0.77 -10.45 -1.38
CA GLN A 173 -1.19 -11.60 -2.17
C GLN A 173 -2.12 -12.49 -1.34
N ILE A 174 -3.32 -12.77 -1.84
CA ILE A 174 -4.25 -13.73 -1.23
C ILE A 174 -4.28 -14.99 -2.07
N VAL A 175 -3.82 -16.10 -1.49
CA VAL A 175 -3.72 -17.39 -2.17
C VAL A 175 -4.66 -18.41 -1.54
N GLN A 176 -5.24 -19.28 -2.38
CA GLN A 176 -6.07 -20.39 -1.92
C GLN A 176 -5.25 -21.45 -1.19
N ASN A 177 -4.05 -21.75 -1.70
CA ASN A 177 -3.15 -22.78 -1.18
C ASN A 177 -2.41 -22.33 0.09
N GLY A 178 -1.60 -23.24 0.67
CA GLY A 178 -0.79 -22.95 1.84
C GLY A 178 0.30 -21.91 1.58
N LEU A 179 0.77 -21.32 2.67
CA LEU A 179 1.87 -20.36 2.62
C LEU A 179 3.12 -20.98 1.98
N PRO A 180 3.83 -20.23 1.11
CA PRO A 180 5.07 -20.68 0.52
C PRO A 180 6.17 -20.80 1.59
N LYS A 181 7.13 -21.67 1.34
CA LYS A 181 8.37 -21.73 2.13
C LYS A 181 9.28 -20.59 1.67
N VAL A 182 9.53 -19.61 2.54
CA VAL A 182 10.45 -18.51 2.28
C VAL A 182 11.53 -18.47 3.36
N PRO A 183 12.72 -17.93 3.06
CA PRO A 183 13.76 -17.72 4.06
C PRO A 183 13.24 -16.88 5.23
N LYS A 184 13.68 -17.18 6.44
CA LYS A 184 13.45 -16.27 7.59
C LYS A 184 14.36 -15.05 7.43
N ALA A 185 13.87 -13.88 7.81
CA ALA A 185 14.71 -12.70 7.95
C ALA A 185 15.84 -13.02 8.92
N ARG A 186 17.07 -12.69 8.53
CA ARG A 186 18.19 -12.79 9.47
C ARG A 186 18.01 -11.68 10.52
N PRO A 187 18.27 -11.97 11.81
CA PRO A 187 18.32 -10.91 12.81
C PRO A 187 19.34 -9.87 12.35
N ILE A 188 18.94 -8.60 12.38
CA ILE A 188 19.90 -7.50 12.18
C ILE A 188 20.86 -7.56 13.36
N PRO A 189 22.18 -7.73 13.14
CA PRO A 189 23.13 -7.74 14.25
C PRO A 189 23.02 -6.39 15.00
N PRO A 190 23.30 -6.37 16.31
CA PRO A 190 23.33 -5.12 17.09
C PRO A 190 24.17 -4.06 16.37
N SER A 191 23.80 -2.80 16.49
CA SER A 191 24.49 -1.67 15.84
C SER A 191 26.01 -1.68 16.03
N ASP A 192 26.46 -2.15 17.17
CA ASP A 192 27.88 -2.26 17.50
C ASP A 192 28.63 -3.27 16.63
N THR A 193 27.97 -4.37 16.22
CA THR A 193 28.54 -5.35 15.31
C THR A 193 28.62 -4.82 13.87
N LEU A 194 27.61 -4.04 13.43
CA LEU A 194 27.60 -3.36 12.12
C LEU A 194 28.69 -2.29 12.04
N MET A 195 28.93 -1.54 13.12
CA MET A 195 30.00 -0.56 13.16
C MET A 195 31.37 -1.21 13.13
N ALA A 196 31.56 -2.33 13.85
CA ALA A 196 32.81 -3.10 13.81
C ALA A 196 33.10 -3.74 12.45
N GLU A 197 32.11 -4.20 11.72
CA GLU A 197 32.26 -4.68 10.32
C GLU A 197 32.57 -3.54 9.35
N LEU A 198 31.93 -2.37 9.51
CA LEU A 198 32.20 -1.19 8.69
C LEU A 198 33.60 -0.65 8.90
N GLU A 199 34.13 -0.69 10.12
CA GLU A 199 35.52 -0.33 10.42
C GLU A 199 36.53 -1.31 9.84
N LYS A 200 36.22 -2.62 9.83
CA LYS A 200 37.06 -3.64 9.17
C LYS A 200 37.16 -3.45 7.67
N THR A 201 36.06 -3.09 7.00
CA THR A 201 36.06 -2.82 5.56
C THR A 201 36.80 -1.52 5.22
N LYS A 202 36.70 -0.47 6.05
CA LYS A 202 37.50 0.75 5.88
C LYS A 202 39.00 0.53 6.07
N GLY A 203 39.39 -0.39 6.95
CA GLY A 203 40.79 -0.76 7.18
C GLY A 203 41.42 -1.54 6.01
N GLN A 204 40.62 -2.28 5.24
CA GLN A 204 41.10 -3.02 4.07
C GLN A 204 41.30 -2.14 2.84
N ASP A 205 40.49 -1.08 2.66
CA ASP A 205 40.64 -0.13 1.53
C ASP A 205 41.84 0.82 1.70
N GLN A 206 42.34 1.00 2.92
CA GLN A 206 43.56 1.84 3.13
C GLN A 206 44.89 1.14 2.85
N LEU A 207 44.90 -0.20 2.75
CA LEU A 207 46.13 -0.94 2.37
C LEU A 207 46.36 -1.07 0.86
N GLY A 208 45.37 -0.72 0.03
CA GLY A 208 45.46 -0.76 -1.45
C GLY A 208 45.75 0.55 -2.16
N ALA A 209 45.76 1.69 -1.46
CA ALA A 209 45.90 3.02 -2.05
C ALA A 209 47.30 3.63 -1.85
N LYS A 210 48.30 2.94 -2.33
CA LYS A 210 49.59 3.60 -2.71
C LYS A 210 49.71 3.55 -4.22
N SER A 211 49.21 4.55 -4.88
CA SER A 211 49.63 5.11 -6.17
C SER A 211 48.46 5.79 -6.89
N ALA A 212 48.75 7.04 -7.31
CA ALA A 212 48.01 7.84 -8.29
C ALA A 212 46.75 8.59 -7.80
N SER A 213 47.02 9.83 -7.32
CA SER A 213 46.06 10.94 -7.42
C SER A 213 46.09 11.49 -8.86
N PRO A 214 44.99 11.51 -9.60
CA PRO A 214 44.88 12.37 -10.77
C PRO A 214 44.49 13.78 -10.32
N SER A 215 45.41 14.71 -10.38
CA SER A 215 45.15 16.13 -10.28
C SER A 215 44.20 16.57 -11.41
N LEU A 216 43.01 17.02 -11.04
CA LEU A 216 42.08 17.65 -11.98
C LEU A 216 42.76 18.87 -12.63
N THR A 217 42.83 18.90 -13.95
CA THR A 217 43.36 20.01 -14.69
C THR A 217 42.48 21.25 -14.55
N VAL A 218 43.07 22.45 -14.63
CA VAL A 218 42.40 23.75 -14.51
C VAL A 218 41.18 23.86 -15.44
N GLU A 219 41.21 23.16 -16.59
CA GLU A 219 40.11 23.10 -17.56
C GLU A 219 38.88 22.34 -17.05
N GLN A 220 39.07 21.26 -16.29
CA GLN A 220 37.97 20.49 -15.68
C GLN A 220 37.30 21.27 -14.55
N MET A 221 38.01 22.10 -13.82
CA MET A 221 37.43 23.00 -12.82
C MET A 221 36.61 24.15 -13.46
N ARG A 222 37.01 24.64 -14.62
CA ARG A 222 36.26 25.66 -15.36
C ARG A 222 34.93 25.15 -15.89
N VAL A 223 34.88 23.93 -16.40
CA VAL A 223 33.65 23.32 -16.90
C VAL A 223 32.67 23.05 -15.76
N ALA A 224 33.13 22.57 -14.60
CA ALA A 224 32.29 22.34 -13.43
C ALA A 224 31.69 23.65 -12.88
N GLY A 225 32.47 24.76 -12.88
CA GLY A 225 31.99 26.08 -12.46
C GLY A 225 30.92 26.66 -13.39
N ALA A 226 31.07 26.47 -14.71
CA ALA A 226 30.08 26.93 -15.69
C ALA A 226 28.73 26.20 -15.60
N LEU A 227 28.75 24.91 -15.31
CA LEU A 227 27.53 24.11 -15.13
C LEU A 227 26.75 24.50 -13.86
N ALA A 228 27.45 24.84 -12.78
CA ALA A 228 26.86 25.31 -11.54
C ALA A 228 26.16 26.67 -11.71
N ALA A 229 26.77 27.59 -12.45
CA ALA A 229 26.20 28.92 -12.74
C ALA A 229 24.95 28.85 -13.65
N GLN A 230 24.87 27.90 -14.58
CA GLN A 230 23.68 27.68 -15.39
C GLN A 230 22.48 27.12 -14.58
N ARG A 231 22.73 26.26 -13.61
CA ARG A 231 21.67 25.75 -12.71
C ARG A 231 21.06 26.84 -11.85
N GLN A 232 21.82 27.80 -11.34
CA GLN A 232 21.31 28.90 -10.56
C GLN A 232 20.44 29.88 -11.37
N LYS A 233 20.71 30.08 -12.65
CA LYS A 233 19.89 30.93 -13.52
C LYS A 233 18.52 30.29 -13.86
N GLN A 234 18.41 28.97 -13.93
CA GLN A 234 17.13 28.29 -14.23
C GLN A 234 16.19 28.24 -13.05
N THR A 235 16.66 28.35 -11.81
CA THR A 235 15.78 28.39 -10.61
C THR A 235 15.23 29.80 -10.33
N SER A 236 15.84 30.84 -10.84
CA SER A 236 15.41 32.25 -10.63
C SER A 236 14.29 32.71 -11.56
N THR A 237 14.00 32.02 -12.67
CA THR A 237 12.98 32.43 -13.64
C THR A 237 11.61 31.75 -13.46
N ARG A 238 11.42 30.90 -12.42
CA ARG A 238 10.17 30.17 -12.18
C ARG A 238 9.32 30.70 -11.02
N GLY A 239 9.63 31.88 -10.52
CA GLY A 239 8.98 32.51 -9.35
C GLY A 239 8.33 33.86 -9.65
N SER A 240 7.51 33.99 -10.70
CA SER A 240 6.62 35.17 -10.85
C SER A 240 5.53 34.89 -11.88
N SER A 241 4.36 34.46 -11.44
CA SER A 241 3.10 34.75 -12.14
C SER A 241 1.89 34.41 -11.26
N ALA A 242 1.24 35.49 -10.81
CA ALA A 242 -0.20 35.76 -10.75
C ALA A 242 -1.11 34.91 -9.85
N ARG A 243 -1.54 35.56 -8.81
CA ARG A 243 -2.75 35.38 -8.01
C ARG A 243 -4.00 35.80 -8.82
N PRO A 244 -5.09 35.03 -8.88
CA PRO A 244 -6.40 35.59 -9.20
C PRO A 244 -7.21 35.90 -7.94
N LYS A 245 -8.00 36.97 -8.06
CA LYS A 245 -8.81 37.67 -7.05
C LYS A 245 -10.11 36.92 -6.73
N ASP A 246 -10.56 37.15 -5.50
CA ASP A 246 -11.91 36.87 -4.97
C ASP A 246 -13.04 37.24 -5.91
N ASN A 247 -14.08 36.45 -5.90
CA ASN A 247 -15.43 36.92 -6.16
C ASN A 247 -16.44 36.24 -5.22
N THR A 248 -17.09 37.09 -4.47
CA THR A 248 -18.14 36.94 -3.48
C THR A 248 -19.48 36.49 -4.09
N THR A 249 -20.14 35.55 -3.38
CA THR A 249 -21.57 35.35 -3.04
C THR A 249 -22.68 35.64 -4.09
N PRO A 250 -23.89 34.98 -4.00
CA PRO A 250 -24.75 35.03 -2.83
C PRO A 250 -25.49 33.73 -2.44
N VAL A 251 -25.90 33.76 -1.17
CA VAL A 251 -26.86 32.91 -0.47
C VAL A 251 -28.25 32.94 -1.15
N LEU A 252 -28.88 31.78 -1.30
CA LEU A 252 -30.34 31.67 -1.37
C LEU A 252 -30.83 30.53 -0.46
N ASN A 253 -31.57 30.97 0.51
CA ASN A 253 -32.39 30.25 1.46
C ASN A 253 -33.68 29.80 0.75
N ASN A 254 -34.03 28.49 0.85
CA ASN A 254 -35.44 28.13 0.82
C ASN A 254 -35.62 26.82 1.62
N GLY A 255 -36.36 26.99 2.70
CA GLY A 255 -36.89 25.92 3.50
C GLY A 255 -38.00 25.16 2.79
N GLU A 256 -38.05 23.89 3.02
CA GLU A 256 -39.31 23.14 2.97
C GLU A 256 -39.28 21.98 3.98
N THR A 257 -40.19 22.10 4.91
CA THR A 257 -40.63 21.13 5.91
C THR A 257 -41.58 20.16 5.23
N ILE A 258 -41.31 18.82 5.29
CA ILE A 258 -42.37 17.83 5.10
C ILE A 258 -42.10 16.61 6.00
N ALA A 259 -42.93 16.50 6.99
CA ALA A 259 -43.83 15.44 7.44
C ALA A 259 -43.26 14.02 7.70
N GLN A 260 -43.51 13.65 8.91
CA GLN A 260 -43.51 12.30 9.50
C GLN A 260 -44.38 11.29 8.69
N GLY A 261 -43.83 10.14 8.41
CA GLY A 261 -44.55 8.96 7.92
C GLY A 261 -44.30 7.78 8.83
N LYS A 262 -45.37 7.33 9.50
CA LYS A 262 -45.47 6.23 10.43
C LYS A 262 -45.15 4.88 9.77
N ASN A 263 -44.47 4.00 10.54
CA ASN A 263 -44.36 2.56 10.35
C ASN A 263 -45.78 1.89 10.43
N PRO A 264 -46.04 0.79 9.71
CA PRO A 264 -46.48 -0.43 10.44
C PRO A 264 -45.83 -1.72 9.98
N ARG A 265 -45.48 -2.54 10.96
CA ARG A 265 -45.49 -3.98 11.16
C ARG A 265 -45.74 -4.92 9.93
N ALA A 266 -44.84 -5.84 9.71
CA ALA A 266 -45.02 -7.29 9.82
C ALA A 266 -43.63 -7.95 9.77
#